data_92058d6fa9d075fc1092640eba011f1d
#
_entry.id   92058d6fa9d075fc1092640eba011f1d
#
_cell.length_a   1.000
_cell.length_b   1.000
_cell.length_c   1.000
_cell.angle_alpha   90.00
_cell.angle_beta   90.00
_cell.angle_gamma   90.00
#
_symmetry.space_group_name_H-M   'P 1'
#
loop_
_entity.id
_entity.type
_entity.pdbx_description
1 polymer ?
#
loop_
_entity_poly.entity_id
_entity_poly.type
_entity_poly.pdbx_seq_one_letter_code
_entity_poly.pdbx_strand_id
1 'polypeptide(L)'
;MSTTPERSGGVDTILLVRLAAASVLLAVSLVLELSELLRTVLLAAAVVAAGYDIALEAVRSVQRKDFFAAPVVVLFVTAAALISGFFAETAAMVVLYQLGSAIVAYSQERLCQSALSNIGKSRTEIYEHISAMIGDREGARTAISSALESAAGAVLRFGIVIAVLFAVLVPLMTGLTYRVSIHRALVMILVCNTGSVVASLSCVTLTGMCSCAGKGIVTERAEALEALADTEVAVFDKSGVFTDSSPEVVAVEPVRLDRDTFITFAAHAAYYSEQSFAQAVADLYGKDYKLELIGDFVDIAGAGVELSIGGAHVVFGKRILFAGREEELPPDSAGTGQVYYMTVAGKYVGRLSVSSGMNPASENLVRDFRDEGVEKLVLLTEEGREESTVFAEEMRFTGLFSQCDTAAKLKCIRDMRSATSGNVVYIYANGVQMHTDADVDIRVSGRSKYADILVLPEYVDELPSALETAKRIKSISAINALITFAVKAVVITLALTGYCNLWLAVLLDSAAAVAAVFNSDKVSAESHARVYKRKK
;
A
#
# COMPACT_ATOMS: atom_id res chain seq x y z
N MET A 1 -15.04 24.66 -3.15
CA MET A 1 -16.04 24.37 -2.13
C MET A 1 -16.88 23.21 -2.59
N SER A 2 -16.44 21.97 -2.31
CA SER A 2 -17.23 20.77 -2.53
C SER A 2 -17.41 20.12 -1.16
N THR A 3 -18.63 20.22 -0.67
CA THR A 3 -19.08 19.56 0.56
C THR A 3 -19.02 18.05 0.33
N THR A 4 -17.97 17.40 0.79
CA THR A 4 -17.96 15.96 1.04
C THR A 4 -18.93 15.71 2.18
N PRO A 5 -19.95 14.82 2.02
CA PRO A 5 -20.75 14.42 3.16
C PRO A 5 -19.84 13.64 4.12
N GLU A 6 -19.82 14.07 5.38
CA GLU A 6 -19.31 13.29 6.50
C GLU A 6 -19.96 11.91 6.47
N ARG A 7 -19.26 10.90 5.97
CA ARG A 7 -19.61 9.51 6.24
C ARG A 7 -19.18 9.23 7.69
N SER A 8 -20.11 9.37 8.60
CA SER A 8 -19.99 8.80 9.95
C SER A 8 -19.71 7.31 9.78
N GLY A 9 -18.56 6.84 10.29
CA GLY A 9 -18.20 5.43 10.31
C GLY A 9 -19.25 4.61 11.04
N GLY A 10 -20.05 3.89 10.29
CA GLY A 10 -21.08 2.97 10.78
C GLY A 10 -21.84 2.42 9.59
N VAL A 11 -22.23 1.15 9.67
CA VAL A 11 -23.18 0.53 8.73
C VAL A 11 -24.38 1.47 8.62
N ASP A 12 -24.73 1.84 7.40
CA ASP A 12 -25.76 2.86 7.13
C ASP A 12 -27.04 2.49 7.87
N THR A 13 -27.46 3.30 8.85
CA THR A 13 -28.62 3.00 9.71
C THR A 13 -29.89 2.74 8.89
N ILE A 14 -29.98 3.38 7.72
CA ILE A 14 -31.07 3.20 6.76
C ILE A 14 -31.03 1.79 6.17
N LEU A 15 -29.86 1.27 5.85
CA LEU A 15 -29.67 -0.11 5.36
C LEU A 15 -30.13 -1.12 6.42
N LEU A 16 -29.72 -0.95 7.68
CA LEU A 16 -30.12 -1.83 8.77
C LEU A 16 -31.63 -1.84 8.99
N VAL A 17 -32.27 -0.66 8.96
CA VAL A 17 -33.72 -0.55 9.11
C VAL A 17 -34.46 -1.24 7.95
N ARG A 18 -34.01 -1.05 6.70
CA ARG A 18 -34.61 -1.70 5.53
C ARG A 18 -34.41 -3.22 5.56
N LEU A 19 -33.23 -3.69 5.97
CA LEU A 19 -32.94 -5.12 6.09
C LEU A 19 -33.77 -5.78 7.20
N ALA A 20 -33.93 -5.09 8.35
CA ALA A 20 -34.80 -5.54 9.43
C ALA A 20 -36.28 -5.63 8.96
N ALA A 21 -36.76 -4.58 8.27
CA ALA A 21 -38.10 -4.56 7.71
C ALA A 21 -38.33 -5.70 6.69
N ALA A 22 -37.38 -5.91 5.77
CA ALA A 22 -37.43 -6.99 4.78
C ALA A 22 -37.43 -8.38 5.46
N SER A 23 -36.62 -8.56 6.50
CA SER A 23 -36.58 -9.81 7.28
C SER A 23 -37.91 -10.09 8.01
N VAL A 24 -38.53 -9.06 8.58
CA VAL A 24 -39.85 -9.17 9.22
C VAL A 24 -40.93 -9.50 8.18
N LEU A 25 -40.93 -8.82 7.02
CA LEU A 25 -41.89 -9.12 5.94
C LEU A 25 -41.75 -10.57 5.44
N LEU A 26 -40.50 -11.03 5.28
CA LEU A 26 -40.21 -12.42 4.91
C LEU A 26 -40.73 -13.39 5.98
N ALA A 27 -40.42 -13.17 7.25
CA ALA A 27 -40.85 -14.04 8.35
C ALA A 27 -42.40 -14.10 8.47
N VAL A 28 -43.04 -12.93 8.40
CA VAL A 28 -44.52 -12.86 8.43
C VAL A 28 -45.14 -13.63 7.27
N SER A 29 -44.58 -13.52 6.06
CA SER A 29 -45.09 -14.21 4.87
C SER A 29 -44.90 -15.75 4.91
N LEU A 30 -43.93 -16.24 5.71
CA LEU A 30 -43.63 -17.67 5.83
C LEU A 30 -44.38 -18.34 7.01
N VAL A 31 -44.62 -17.58 8.09
CA VAL A 31 -45.19 -18.12 9.35
C VAL A 31 -46.70 -18.00 9.39
N LEU A 32 -47.27 -16.93 8.85
CA LEU A 32 -48.73 -16.72 8.89
C LEU A 32 -49.42 -17.37 7.69
N GLU A 33 -50.59 -17.94 7.93
CA GLU A 33 -51.50 -18.45 6.89
C GLU A 33 -52.22 -17.28 6.20
N LEU A 34 -51.55 -16.69 5.20
CA LEU A 34 -52.05 -15.56 4.44
C LEU A 34 -52.65 -16.03 3.10
N SER A 35 -53.57 -15.23 2.55
CA SER A 35 -53.99 -15.44 1.17
C SER A 35 -52.81 -15.37 0.21
N GLU A 36 -52.82 -16.16 -0.88
CA GLU A 36 -51.74 -16.24 -1.85
C GLU A 36 -51.36 -14.84 -2.39
N LEU A 37 -52.34 -13.99 -2.64
CA LEU A 37 -52.12 -12.64 -3.13
C LEU A 37 -51.37 -11.78 -2.10
N LEU A 38 -51.81 -11.80 -0.83
CA LEU A 38 -51.15 -11.02 0.24
C LEU A 38 -49.74 -11.52 0.49
N ARG A 39 -49.54 -12.84 0.51
CA ARG A 39 -48.20 -13.46 0.63
C ARG A 39 -47.26 -13.02 -0.48
N THR A 40 -47.71 -13.03 -1.74
CA THR A 40 -46.91 -12.60 -2.89
C THR A 40 -46.55 -11.11 -2.80
N VAL A 41 -47.49 -10.26 -2.39
CA VAL A 41 -47.25 -8.82 -2.22
C VAL A 41 -46.22 -8.56 -1.11
N LEU A 42 -46.31 -9.26 0.03
CA LEU A 42 -45.35 -9.12 1.12
C LEU A 42 -43.95 -9.59 0.72
N LEU A 43 -43.83 -10.70 -0.02
CA LEU A 43 -42.58 -11.21 -0.54
C LEU A 43 -41.96 -10.23 -1.57
N ALA A 44 -42.75 -9.67 -2.45
CA ALA A 44 -42.32 -8.65 -3.41
C ALA A 44 -41.83 -7.37 -2.68
N ALA A 45 -42.55 -6.94 -1.66
CA ALA A 45 -42.12 -5.80 -0.82
C ALA A 45 -40.80 -6.08 -0.10
N ALA A 46 -40.60 -7.32 0.41
CA ALA A 46 -39.32 -7.70 1.02
C ALA A 46 -38.15 -7.67 0.02
N VAL A 47 -38.39 -8.16 -1.22
CA VAL A 47 -37.37 -8.08 -2.30
C VAL A 47 -37.02 -6.65 -2.64
N VAL A 48 -38.00 -5.75 -2.76
CA VAL A 48 -37.76 -4.33 -3.06
C VAL A 48 -37.01 -3.65 -1.90
N ALA A 49 -37.43 -3.89 -0.65
CA ALA A 49 -36.80 -3.27 0.52
C ALA A 49 -35.33 -3.69 0.70
N ALA A 50 -35.03 -4.98 0.56
CA ALA A 50 -33.65 -5.48 0.65
C ALA A 50 -32.85 -5.26 -0.64
N GLY A 51 -33.47 -5.35 -1.82
CA GLY A 51 -32.79 -5.29 -3.12
C GLY A 51 -32.52 -3.89 -3.66
N TYR A 52 -33.00 -2.83 -3.00
CA TYR A 52 -32.86 -1.45 -3.49
C TYR A 52 -31.41 -1.03 -3.74
N ASP A 53 -30.51 -1.30 -2.79
CA ASP A 53 -29.09 -0.95 -2.91
C ASP A 53 -28.39 -1.79 -3.98
N ILE A 54 -28.76 -3.08 -4.07
CA ILE A 54 -28.25 -3.99 -5.11
C ILE A 54 -28.64 -3.46 -6.50
N ALA A 55 -29.88 -2.99 -6.66
CA ALA A 55 -30.35 -2.42 -7.91
C ALA A 55 -29.62 -1.14 -8.28
N LEU A 56 -29.39 -0.23 -7.31
CA LEU A 56 -28.61 1.00 -7.53
C LEU A 56 -27.16 0.70 -7.93
N GLU A 57 -26.54 -0.26 -7.25
CA GLU A 57 -25.15 -0.64 -7.53
C GLU A 57 -25.04 -1.36 -8.89
N ALA A 58 -26.02 -2.18 -9.23
CA ALA A 58 -26.13 -2.81 -10.55
C ALA A 58 -26.24 -1.77 -11.68
N VAL A 59 -27.09 -0.75 -11.51
CA VAL A 59 -27.21 0.36 -12.49
C VAL A 59 -25.88 1.10 -12.65
N ARG A 60 -25.20 1.41 -11.54
CA ARG A 60 -23.87 2.07 -11.58
C ARG A 60 -22.84 1.19 -12.29
N SER A 61 -22.84 -0.12 -12.04
CA SER A 61 -21.93 -1.07 -12.69
C SER A 61 -22.17 -1.13 -14.19
N VAL A 62 -23.44 -1.17 -14.61
CA VAL A 62 -23.80 -1.12 -16.04
C VAL A 62 -23.37 0.19 -16.71
N GLN A 63 -23.50 1.34 -16.03
CA GLN A 63 -23.00 2.64 -16.52
C GLN A 63 -21.47 2.65 -16.70
N ARG A 64 -20.75 1.90 -15.84
CA ARG A 64 -19.29 1.68 -15.96
C ARG A 64 -18.92 0.60 -16.98
N LYS A 65 -19.90 0.05 -17.71
CA LYS A 65 -19.74 -1.05 -18.69
C LYS A 65 -19.30 -2.39 -18.07
N ASP A 66 -19.46 -2.57 -16.77
CA ASP A 66 -19.21 -3.83 -16.08
C ASP A 66 -20.50 -4.65 -15.95
N PHE A 67 -20.82 -5.37 -17.01
CA PHE A 67 -22.05 -6.18 -17.10
C PHE A 67 -21.99 -7.48 -16.27
N PHE A 68 -20.81 -7.87 -15.83
CA PHE A 68 -20.59 -9.10 -15.05
C PHE A 68 -20.33 -8.84 -13.57
N ALA A 69 -20.53 -7.61 -13.13
CA ALA A 69 -20.43 -7.26 -11.72
C ALA A 69 -21.43 -8.07 -10.87
N ALA A 70 -21.03 -8.45 -9.66
CA ALA A 70 -21.87 -9.25 -8.76
C ALA A 70 -23.28 -8.68 -8.56
N PRO A 71 -23.50 -7.36 -8.35
CA PRO A 71 -24.85 -6.81 -8.21
C PRO A 71 -25.71 -6.97 -9.47
N VAL A 72 -25.11 -6.92 -10.66
CA VAL A 72 -25.82 -7.12 -11.94
C VAL A 72 -26.31 -8.57 -12.06
N VAL A 73 -25.44 -9.53 -11.73
CA VAL A 73 -25.77 -10.96 -11.75
C VAL A 73 -26.86 -11.29 -10.76
N VAL A 74 -26.76 -10.78 -9.52
CA VAL A 74 -27.78 -10.99 -8.48
C VAL A 74 -29.12 -10.37 -8.88
N LEU A 75 -29.12 -9.16 -9.44
CA LEU A 75 -30.34 -8.52 -9.93
C LEU A 75 -30.99 -9.32 -11.08
N PHE A 76 -30.17 -9.81 -12.02
CA PHE A 76 -30.63 -10.65 -13.12
C PHE A 76 -31.29 -11.95 -12.60
N VAL A 77 -30.62 -12.67 -11.68
CA VAL A 77 -31.14 -13.88 -11.07
C VAL A 77 -32.43 -13.61 -10.29
N THR A 78 -32.49 -12.49 -9.56
CA THR A 78 -33.67 -12.03 -8.82
C THR A 78 -34.87 -11.86 -9.77
N ALA A 79 -34.69 -11.13 -10.86
CA ALA A 79 -35.74 -10.90 -11.86
C ALA A 79 -36.21 -12.22 -12.52
N ALA A 80 -35.27 -13.06 -12.94
CA ALA A 80 -35.56 -14.34 -13.59
C ALA A 80 -36.29 -15.32 -12.63
N ALA A 81 -35.90 -15.35 -11.36
CA ALA A 81 -36.54 -16.19 -10.34
C ALA A 81 -37.95 -15.71 -10.01
N LEU A 82 -38.21 -14.40 -9.93
CA LEU A 82 -39.53 -13.82 -9.77
C LEU A 82 -40.46 -14.18 -10.95
N ILE A 83 -39.98 -14.00 -12.19
CA ILE A 83 -40.72 -14.37 -13.41
C ILE A 83 -41.05 -15.85 -13.42
N SER A 84 -40.16 -16.71 -12.91
CA SER A 84 -40.34 -18.15 -12.83
C SER A 84 -41.25 -18.58 -11.65
N GLY A 85 -41.73 -17.65 -10.81
CA GLY A 85 -42.66 -17.90 -9.70
C GLY A 85 -41.98 -18.39 -8.41
N PHE A 86 -40.67 -18.20 -8.21
CA PHE A 86 -39.92 -18.59 -6.99
C PHE A 86 -39.87 -17.46 -5.95
N PHE A 87 -41.01 -16.81 -5.63
CA PHE A 87 -41.09 -15.60 -4.82
C PHE A 87 -40.46 -15.77 -3.43
N ALA A 88 -40.75 -16.82 -2.69
CA ALA A 88 -40.28 -17.04 -1.33
C ALA A 88 -38.75 -17.25 -1.29
N GLU A 89 -38.24 -18.10 -2.21
CA GLU A 89 -36.80 -18.34 -2.31
C GLU A 89 -36.04 -17.10 -2.74
N THR A 90 -36.60 -16.32 -3.66
CA THR A 90 -36.00 -15.06 -4.14
C THR A 90 -35.93 -14.02 -3.02
N ALA A 91 -36.98 -13.87 -2.21
CA ALA A 91 -36.99 -12.96 -1.09
C ALA A 91 -35.93 -13.35 -0.04
N ALA A 92 -35.88 -14.64 0.32
CA ALA A 92 -34.85 -15.15 1.23
C ALA A 92 -33.43 -14.96 0.68
N MET A 93 -33.25 -15.25 -0.60
CA MET A 93 -31.97 -15.05 -1.31
C MET A 93 -31.47 -13.59 -1.21
N VAL A 94 -32.33 -12.61 -1.55
CA VAL A 94 -31.96 -11.18 -1.55
C VAL A 94 -31.66 -10.68 -0.14
N VAL A 95 -32.48 -11.08 0.85
CA VAL A 95 -32.26 -10.73 2.27
C VAL A 95 -30.93 -11.29 2.77
N LEU A 96 -30.64 -12.57 2.50
CA LEU A 96 -29.40 -13.22 2.93
C LEU A 96 -28.15 -12.63 2.21
N TYR A 97 -28.27 -12.32 0.93
CA TYR A 97 -27.20 -11.66 0.18
C TYR A 97 -26.85 -10.28 0.79
N GLN A 98 -27.88 -9.48 1.07
CA GLN A 98 -27.69 -8.16 1.66
C GLN A 98 -27.15 -8.23 3.09
N LEU A 99 -27.61 -9.22 3.87
CA LEU A 99 -27.08 -9.48 5.21
C LEU A 99 -25.60 -9.88 5.16
N GLY A 100 -25.25 -10.80 4.26
CA GLY A 100 -23.88 -11.25 4.07
C GLY A 100 -22.96 -10.10 3.67
N SER A 101 -23.36 -9.29 2.70
CA SER A 101 -22.56 -8.12 2.26
C SER A 101 -22.43 -7.06 3.36
N ALA A 102 -23.47 -6.83 4.16
CA ALA A 102 -23.41 -5.91 5.31
C ALA A 102 -22.44 -6.41 6.40
N ILE A 103 -22.44 -7.70 6.72
CA ILE A 103 -21.51 -8.30 7.68
C ILE A 103 -20.07 -8.19 7.18
N VAL A 104 -19.81 -8.47 5.90
CA VAL A 104 -18.48 -8.32 5.29
C VAL A 104 -18.01 -6.88 5.38
N ALA A 105 -18.83 -5.91 4.97
CA ALA A 105 -18.50 -4.49 5.01
C ALA A 105 -18.21 -4.00 6.43
N TYR A 106 -19.05 -4.38 7.40
CA TYR A 106 -18.85 -4.04 8.81
C TYR A 106 -17.56 -4.63 9.39
N SER A 107 -17.31 -5.90 9.10
CA SER A 107 -16.11 -6.58 9.60
C SER A 107 -14.84 -5.98 9.00
N GLN A 108 -14.86 -5.64 7.72
CA GLN A 108 -13.75 -4.97 7.03
C GLN A 108 -13.47 -3.59 7.63
N GLU A 109 -14.50 -2.78 7.85
CA GLU A 109 -14.37 -1.47 8.48
C GLU A 109 -13.79 -1.59 9.89
N ARG A 110 -14.28 -2.52 10.69
CA ARG A 110 -13.80 -2.77 12.06
C ARG A 110 -12.33 -3.18 12.08
N LEU A 111 -11.89 -4.05 11.17
CA LEU A 111 -10.48 -4.45 11.05
C LEU A 111 -9.60 -3.25 10.72
N CYS A 112 -10.00 -2.42 9.77
CA CYS A 112 -9.28 -1.21 9.40
C CYS A 112 -9.21 -0.20 10.57
N GLN A 113 -10.32 0.06 11.26
CA GLN A 113 -10.36 0.95 12.41
C GLN A 113 -9.50 0.45 13.57
N SER A 114 -9.47 -0.86 13.82
CA SER A 114 -8.61 -1.48 14.85
C SER A 114 -7.12 -1.26 14.52
N ALA A 115 -6.72 -1.46 13.29
CA ALA A 115 -5.35 -1.25 12.84
C ALA A 115 -4.93 0.23 12.92
N LEU A 116 -5.84 1.16 12.61
CA LEU A 116 -5.61 2.60 12.67
C LEU A 116 -5.59 3.15 14.09
N SER A 117 -6.25 2.51 15.05
CA SER A 117 -6.28 2.96 16.46
C SER A 117 -4.90 3.00 17.11
N ASN A 118 -3.94 2.25 16.59
CA ASN A 118 -2.56 2.22 17.06
C ASN A 118 -1.71 3.41 16.57
N ILE A 119 -2.23 4.22 15.64
CA ILE A 119 -1.55 5.41 15.14
C ILE A 119 -1.80 6.56 16.11
N GLY A 120 -0.74 7.11 16.72
CA GLY A 120 -0.86 8.24 17.64
C GLY A 120 -1.46 9.50 16.96
N LYS A 121 -2.15 10.34 17.77
CA LYS A 121 -2.88 11.55 17.31
C LYS A 121 -2.05 12.56 16.52
N SER A 122 -0.73 12.54 16.63
CA SER A 122 0.19 13.44 15.90
C SER A 122 0.33 13.13 14.40
N ARG A 123 -0.35 12.10 13.87
CA ARG A 123 -0.24 11.63 12.49
C ARG A 123 -1.53 11.82 11.70
N THR A 124 -2.18 12.94 11.88
CA THR A 124 -3.47 13.27 11.24
C THR A 124 -3.41 13.11 9.71
N GLU A 125 -2.30 13.51 9.08
CA GLU A 125 -2.14 13.40 7.62
C GLU A 125 -2.06 11.96 7.12
N ILE A 126 -1.36 11.09 7.85
CA ILE A 126 -1.29 9.65 7.52
C ILE A 126 -2.66 9.01 7.69
N TYR A 127 -3.37 9.37 8.76
CA TYR A 127 -4.74 8.91 9.01
C TYR A 127 -5.70 9.32 7.88
N GLU A 128 -5.66 10.59 7.44
CA GLU A 128 -6.48 11.08 6.34
C GLU A 128 -6.16 10.35 5.03
N HIS A 129 -4.88 10.13 4.73
CA HIS A 129 -4.46 9.43 3.53
C HIS A 129 -4.96 7.97 3.53
N ILE A 130 -4.76 7.23 4.61
CA ILE A 130 -5.22 5.83 4.74
C ILE A 130 -6.74 5.76 4.70
N SER A 131 -7.44 6.68 5.35
CA SER A 131 -8.91 6.71 5.33
C SER A 131 -9.47 6.98 3.93
N ALA A 132 -8.79 7.82 3.14
CA ALA A 132 -9.12 8.04 1.73
C ALA A 132 -8.89 6.78 0.89
N MET A 133 -7.78 6.05 1.09
CA MET A 133 -7.48 4.79 0.41
C MET A 133 -8.47 3.68 0.78
N ILE A 134 -8.90 3.61 2.05
CA ILE A 134 -9.95 2.68 2.51
C ILE A 134 -11.28 2.98 1.82
N GLY A 135 -11.58 4.26 1.56
CA GLY A 135 -12.77 4.71 0.82
C GLY A 135 -12.72 4.36 -0.68
N ASP A 136 -11.55 4.20 -1.24
CA ASP A 136 -11.33 3.85 -2.66
C ASP A 136 -10.98 2.36 -2.80
N ARG A 137 -12.02 1.54 -3.00
CA ARG A 137 -11.87 0.08 -3.21
C ARG A 137 -11.03 -0.26 -4.45
N GLU A 138 -10.90 0.65 -5.42
CA GLU A 138 -10.09 0.45 -6.62
C GLU A 138 -8.59 0.58 -6.31
N GLY A 139 -8.22 1.46 -5.38
CA GLY A 139 -6.83 1.62 -4.92
C GLY A 139 -6.27 0.45 -4.11
N ALA A 140 -7.13 -0.45 -3.63
CA ALA A 140 -6.72 -1.66 -2.89
C ALA A 140 -6.54 -2.91 -3.79
N ARG A 141 -6.65 -2.78 -5.12
CA ARG A 141 -6.42 -3.90 -6.04
C ARG A 141 -4.94 -4.18 -6.21
N THR A 142 -4.59 -5.46 -6.23
CA THR A 142 -3.24 -5.98 -6.46
C THR A 142 -3.19 -6.81 -7.73
N ALA A 143 -2.00 -7.16 -8.24
CA ALA A 143 -1.85 -8.01 -9.42
C ALA A 143 -2.44 -9.40 -9.18
N ILE A 144 -2.26 -9.97 -7.97
CA ILE A 144 -2.88 -11.25 -7.60
C ILE A 144 -4.39 -11.11 -7.53
N SER A 145 -4.91 -10.03 -6.90
CA SER A 145 -6.36 -9.84 -6.83
C SER A 145 -6.94 -9.68 -8.23
N SER A 146 -6.30 -8.94 -9.13
CA SER A 146 -6.75 -8.75 -10.51
C SER A 146 -6.72 -10.05 -11.32
N ALA A 147 -5.69 -10.89 -11.13
CA ALA A 147 -5.61 -12.20 -11.76
C ALA A 147 -6.70 -13.16 -11.27
N LEU A 148 -6.93 -13.21 -9.95
CA LEU A 148 -7.98 -14.02 -9.34
C LEU A 148 -9.40 -13.52 -9.69
N GLU A 149 -9.60 -12.20 -9.75
CA GLU A 149 -10.85 -11.58 -10.23
C GLU A 149 -11.10 -11.92 -11.71
N SER A 150 -10.06 -11.89 -12.54
CA SER A 150 -10.14 -12.30 -13.95
C SER A 150 -10.50 -13.78 -14.09
N ALA A 151 -9.91 -14.65 -13.27
CA ALA A 151 -10.24 -16.07 -13.21
C ALA A 151 -11.70 -16.28 -12.75
N ALA A 152 -12.14 -15.58 -11.70
CA ALA A 152 -13.52 -15.63 -11.22
C ALA A 152 -14.49 -15.12 -12.29
N GLY A 153 -14.14 -14.05 -13.01
CA GLY A 153 -14.91 -13.54 -14.14
C GLY A 153 -15.00 -14.53 -15.31
N ALA A 154 -13.95 -15.30 -15.56
CA ALA A 154 -13.99 -16.40 -16.53
C ALA A 154 -14.93 -17.52 -16.06
N VAL A 155 -14.84 -17.93 -14.79
CA VAL A 155 -15.75 -18.93 -14.19
C VAL A 155 -17.21 -18.48 -14.32
N LEU A 156 -17.50 -17.19 -14.08
CA LEU A 156 -18.85 -16.64 -14.25
C LEU A 156 -19.33 -16.73 -15.71
N ARG A 157 -18.51 -16.29 -16.67
CA ARG A 157 -18.88 -16.33 -18.10
C ARG A 157 -19.14 -17.74 -18.59
N PHE A 158 -18.25 -18.69 -18.27
CA PHE A 158 -18.45 -20.09 -18.61
C PHE A 158 -19.62 -20.72 -17.84
N GLY A 159 -19.78 -20.35 -16.57
CA GLY A 159 -20.88 -20.79 -15.72
C GLY A 159 -22.26 -20.39 -16.28
N ILE A 160 -22.40 -19.16 -16.79
CA ILE A 160 -23.63 -18.69 -17.46
C ILE A 160 -23.93 -19.55 -18.70
N VAL A 161 -22.93 -19.78 -19.57
CA VAL A 161 -23.11 -20.60 -20.76
C VAL A 161 -23.55 -22.02 -20.38
N ILE A 162 -22.87 -22.64 -19.43
CA ILE A 162 -23.22 -24.00 -18.95
C ILE A 162 -24.62 -24.02 -18.33
N ALA A 163 -24.97 -23.02 -17.53
CA ALA A 163 -26.30 -22.94 -16.90
C ALA A 163 -27.42 -22.79 -17.95
N VAL A 164 -27.21 -21.99 -18.99
CA VAL A 164 -28.18 -21.84 -20.09
C VAL A 164 -28.33 -23.16 -20.87
N LEU A 165 -27.19 -23.79 -21.21
CA LEU A 165 -27.23 -25.11 -21.86
C LEU A 165 -27.93 -26.15 -20.99
N PHE A 166 -27.66 -26.16 -19.68
CA PHE A 166 -28.34 -27.04 -18.73
C PHE A 166 -29.85 -26.79 -18.70
N ALA A 167 -30.30 -25.54 -18.65
CA ALA A 167 -31.70 -25.18 -18.62
C ALA A 167 -32.48 -25.66 -19.86
N VAL A 168 -31.82 -25.70 -21.03
CA VAL A 168 -32.44 -26.06 -22.31
C VAL A 168 -32.30 -27.58 -22.61
N LEU A 169 -31.07 -28.13 -22.50
CA LEU A 169 -30.77 -29.48 -22.96
C LEU A 169 -31.24 -30.56 -21.96
N VAL A 170 -31.11 -30.31 -20.66
CA VAL A 170 -31.40 -31.34 -19.67
C VAL A 170 -32.89 -31.73 -19.67
N PRO A 171 -33.87 -30.82 -19.77
CA PRO A 171 -35.28 -31.22 -19.92
C PRO A 171 -35.52 -32.10 -21.15
N LEU A 172 -34.88 -31.80 -22.27
CA LEU A 172 -35.02 -32.55 -23.51
C LEU A 172 -34.45 -33.98 -23.42
N MET A 173 -33.35 -34.15 -22.63
CA MET A 173 -32.65 -35.43 -22.52
C MET A 173 -33.19 -36.32 -21.39
N THR A 174 -33.65 -35.73 -20.29
CA THR A 174 -33.95 -36.45 -19.05
C THR A 174 -35.44 -36.47 -18.70
N GLY A 175 -36.27 -35.69 -19.40
CA GLY A 175 -37.70 -35.54 -19.07
C GLY A 175 -37.96 -34.69 -17.82
N LEU A 176 -36.96 -34.02 -17.25
CA LEU A 176 -37.13 -33.06 -16.17
C LEU A 176 -38.01 -31.89 -16.62
N THR A 177 -38.81 -31.34 -15.72
CA THR A 177 -39.62 -30.16 -16.02
C THR A 177 -38.70 -28.93 -16.25
N TYR A 178 -38.99 -28.12 -17.25
CA TYR A 178 -38.27 -26.86 -17.53
C TYR A 178 -38.15 -25.96 -16.31
N ARG A 179 -39.20 -25.87 -15.48
CA ARG A 179 -39.19 -25.10 -14.23
C ARG A 179 -38.10 -25.55 -13.28
N VAL A 180 -37.87 -26.86 -13.11
CA VAL A 180 -36.79 -27.39 -12.25
C VAL A 180 -35.42 -27.13 -12.85
N SER A 181 -35.25 -27.27 -14.16
CA SER A 181 -33.97 -27.01 -14.83
C SER A 181 -33.60 -25.54 -14.82
N ILE A 182 -34.57 -24.63 -15.03
CA ILE A 182 -34.37 -23.18 -14.90
C ILE A 182 -33.97 -22.83 -13.47
N HIS A 183 -34.63 -23.39 -12.46
CA HIS A 183 -34.27 -23.15 -11.05
C HIS A 183 -32.82 -23.54 -10.76
N ARG A 184 -32.40 -24.75 -11.16
CA ARG A 184 -31.01 -25.20 -10.99
C ARG A 184 -30.00 -24.32 -11.76
N ALA A 185 -30.35 -23.91 -12.96
CA ALA A 185 -29.51 -22.98 -13.76
C ALA A 185 -29.35 -21.62 -13.08
N LEU A 186 -30.40 -21.07 -12.49
CA LEU A 186 -30.35 -19.82 -11.72
C LEU A 186 -29.45 -19.93 -10.49
N VAL A 187 -29.51 -21.07 -9.77
CA VAL A 187 -28.60 -21.35 -8.65
C VAL A 187 -27.17 -21.41 -9.14
N MET A 188 -26.88 -22.07 -10.28
CA MET A 188 -25.53 -22.11 -10.86
C MET A 188 -25.01 -20.73 -11.21
N ILE A 189 -25.80 -19.89 -11.89
CA ILE A 189 -25.42 -18.52 -12.25
C ILE A 189 -25.12 -17.70 -11.00
N LEU A 190 -25.96 -17.81 -9.98
CA LEU A 190 -25.84 -17.08 -8.72
C LEU A 190 -24.53 -17.40 -8.00
N VAL A 191 -24.15 -18.68 -7.93
CA VAL A 191 -22.92 -19.13 -7.27
C VAL A 191 -21.67 -18.75 -8.04
N CYS A 192 -21.76 -18.70 -9.38
CA CYS A 192 -20.62 -18.28 -10.21
C CYS A 192 -20.31 -16.78 -10.10
N ASN A 193 -21.10 -15.98 -9.36
CA ASN A 193 -20.79 -14.54 -9.18
C ASN A 193 -19.42 -14.33 -8.53
N THR A 194 -18.79 -13.18 -8.81
CA THR A 194 -17.43 -12.85 -8.37
C THR A 194 -17.35 -12.17 -7.01
N GLY A 195 -18.49 -11.77 -6.42
CA GLY A 195 -18.56 -10.87 -5.27
C GLY A 195 -17.82 -11.36 -4.03
N SER A 196 -17.97 -12.63 -3.67
CA SER A 196 -17.30 -13.22 -2.49
C SER A 196 -15.77 -13.30 -2.65
N VAL A 197 -15.28 -13.58 -3.87
CA VAL A 197 -13.85 -13.60 -4.19
C VAL A 197 -13.27 -12.19 -4.05
N VAL A 198 -13.86 -11.20 -4.74
CA VAL A 198 -13.42 -9.80 -4.71
C VAL A 198 -13.39 -9.26 -3.28
N ALA A 199 -14.48 -9.45 -2.52
CA ALA A 199 -14.58 -8.97 -1.14
C ALA A 199 -13.50 -9.58 -0.24
N SER A 200 -13.19 -10.86 -0.39
CA SER A 200 -12.19 -11.55 0.42
C SER A 200 -10.77 -11.03 0.14
N LEU A 201 -10.42 -10.82 -1.13
CA LEU A 201 -9.10 -10.35 -1.54
C LEU A 201 -8.86 -8.90 -1.14
N SER A 202 -9.85 -8.03 -1.38
CA SER A 202 -9.77 -6.62 -0.98
C SER A 202 -9.60 -6.48 0.54
N CYS A 203 -10.28 -7.33 1.33
CA CYS A 203 -10.16 -7.30 2.78
C CYS A 203 -8.75 -7.67 3.26
N VAL A 204 -8.12 -8.71 2.70
CA VAL A 204 -6.74 -9.11 3.03
C VAL A 204 -5.77 -7.98 2.78
N THR A 205 -5.84 -7.36 1.59
CA THR A 205 -4.94 -6.28 1.18
C THR A 205 -5.11 -5.05 2.07
N LEU A 206 -6.35 -4.60 2.29
CA LEU A 206 -6.63 -3.45 3.15
C LEU A 206 -6.18 -3.67 4.59
N THR A 207 -6.41 -4.86 5.16
CA THR A 207 -5.94 -5.20 6.50
C THR A 207 -4.42 -5.14 6.58
N GLY A 208 -3.71 -5.60 5.54
CA GLY A 208 -2.25 -5.54 5.47
C GLY A 208 -1.74 -4.10 5.38
N MET A 209 -2.33 -3.28 4.52
CA MET A 209 -1.98 -1.85 4.39
C MET A 209 -2.20 -1.11 5.72
N CYS A 210 -3.33 -1.34 6.39
CA CYS A 210 -3.60 -0.76 7.71
C CYS A 210 -2.61 -1.25 8.78
N SER A 211 -2.19 -2.52 8.73
CA SER A 211 -1.19 -3.07 9.65
C SER A 211 0.19 -2.42 9.45
N CYS A 212 0.61 -2.21 8.21
CA CYS A 212 1.85 -1.50 7.88
C CYS A 212 1.77 -0.04 8.34
N ALA A 213 0.64 0.62 8.11
CA ALA A 213 0.43 2.00 8.54
C ALA A 213 0.52 2.17 10.05
N GLY A 214 -0.02 1.24 10.82
CA GLY A 214 0.12 1.19 12.28
C GLY A 214 1.57 1.15 12.79
N LYS A 215 2.52 0.79 11.90
CA LYS A 215 3.96 0.74 12.13
C LYS A 215 4.73 1.88 11.46
N GLY A 216 4.06 2.94 11.04
CA GLY A 216 4.69 4.09 10.39
C GLY A 216 5.09 3.86 8.93
N ILE A 217 4.56 2.81 8.29
CA ILE A 217 4.81 2.49 6.88
C ILE A 217 3.53 2.71 6.09
N VAL A 218 3.52 3.72 5.23
CA VAL A 218 2.36 4.10 4.43
C VAL A 218 2.56 3.62 3.00
N THR A 219 1.63 2.80 2.52
CA THR A 219 1.66 2.27 1.16
C THR A 219 0.77 3.14 0.27
N GLU A 220 1.35 3.73 -0.78
CA GLU A 220 0.63 4.56 -1.76
C GLU A 220 -0.12 3.71 -2.81
N ARG A 221 0.36 2.49 -3.08
CA ARG A 221 -0.24 1.54 -4.01
C ARG A 221 -0.24 0.13 -3.44
N ALA A 222 -1.38 -0.53 -3.46
CA ALA A 222 -1.51 -1.91 -3.00
C ALA A 222 -0.61 -2.90 -3.77
N GLU A 223 -0.40 -2.64 -5.07
CA GLU A 223 0.49 -3.43 -5.93
C GLU A 223 1.95 -3.43 -5.43
N ALA A 224 2.42 -2.31 -4.87
CA ALA A 224 3.77 -2.23 -4.32
C ALA A 224 3.95 -3.12 -3.09
N LEU A 225 2.92 -3.20 -2.22
CA LEU A 225 2.97 -4.10 -1.08
C LEU A 225 2.95 -5.58 -1.52
N GLU A 226 2.24 -5.91 -2.59
CA GLU A 226 2.28 -7.25 -3.17
C GLU A 226 3.65 -7.56 -3.79
N ALA A 227 4.20 -6.61 -4.58
CA ALA A 227 5.50 -6.75 -5.21
C ALA A 227 6.63 -6.95 -4.18
N LEU A 228 6.49 -6.33 -3.00
CA LEU A 228 7.43 -6.50 -1.88
C LEU A 228 7.54 -7.96 -1.43
N ALA A 229 6.48 -8.76 -1.56
CA ALA A 229 6.50 -10.18 -1.15
C ALA A 229 7.50 -11.03 -1.94
N ASP A 230 7.79 -10.66 -3.17
CA ASP A 230 8.68 -11.38 -4.10
C ASP A 230 10.06 -10.71 -4.24
N THR A 231 10.47 -9.92 -3.24
CA THR A 231 11.77 -9.23 -3.22
C THR A 231 12.91 -10.23 -3.23
N GLU A 232 13.74 -10.17 -4.27
CA GLU A 232 14.99 -10.94 -4.40
C GLU A 232 16.21 -10.06 -4.08
N VAL A 233 16.15 -8.78 -4.47
CA VAL A 233 17.22 -7.80 -4.27
C VAL A 233 16.67 -6.59 -3.53
N ALA A 234 17.28 -6.22 -2.41
CA ALA A 234 17.05 -4.95 -1.74
C ALA A 234 18.26 -4.05 -1.87
N VAL A 235 18.05 -2.89 -2.44
CA VAL A 235 19.06 -1.86 -2.71
C VAL A 235 18.84 -0.72 -1.74
N PHE A 236 19.86 -0.37 -0.98
CA PHE A 236 19.80 0.68 0.04
C PHE A 236 20.68 1.84 -0.33
N ASP A 237 20.13 3.04 -0.30
CA ASP A 237 20.96 4.25 -0.27
C ASP A 237 21.47 4.47 1.16
N LYS A 238 22.77 4.74 1.32
CA LYS A 238 23.36 4.98 2.65
C LYS A 238 22.78 6.23 3.30
N SER A 239 22.72 7.31 2.53
CA SER A 239 22.33 8.63 3.02
C SER A 239 20.86 8.71 3.39
N GLY A 240 20.57 9.05 4.64
CA GLY A 240 19.23 9.23 5.18
C GLY A 240 18.46 7.93 5.49
N VAL A 241 18.98 6.75 5.10
CA VAL A 241 18.47 5.44 5.54
C VAL A 241 19.28 4.97 6.75
N PHE A 242 20.60 4.89 6.61
CA PHE A 242 21.53 4.48 7.68
C PHE A 242 22.11 5.65 8.44
N THR A 243 22.04 6.86 7.89
CA THR A 243 22.50 8.07 8.57
C THR A 243 21.31 8.88 9.07
N ASP A 244 21.48 9.56 10.20
CA ASP A 244 20.44 10.44 10.73
C ASP A 244 20.13 11.56 9.72
N SER A 245 18.87 11.95 9.69
CA SER A 245 18.41 13.09 8.87
C SER A 245 18.88 14.44 9.40
N SER A 246 19.50 14.48 10.58
CA SER A 246 20.04 15.67 11.22
C SER A 246 21.57 15.63 11.18
N PRO A 247 22.21 16.10 10.09
CA PRO A 247 23.66 16.18 10.01
C PRO A 247 24.20 17.19 11.03
N GLU A 248 25.33 16.86 11.66
CA GLU A 248 26.02 17.74 12.59
C GLU A 248 27.41 18.12 12.09
N VAL A 249 27.84 19.32 12.42
CA VAL A 249 29.21 19.75 12.14
C VAL A 249 30.15 19.13 13.18
N VAL A 250 31.01 18.20 12.75
CA VAL A 250 31.95 17.48 13.63
C VAL A 250 33.31 18.14 13.74
N ALA A 251 33.73 18.89 12.73
CA ALA A 251 34.97 19.62 12.75
C ALA A 251 34.88 20.93 11.97
N VAL A 252 35.56 21.98 12.47
CA VAL A 252 35.74 23.28 11.83
C VAL A 252 37.20 23.60 11.86
N GLU A 253 37.84 23.65 10.70
CA GLU A 253 39.28 23.87 10.55
C GLU A 253 39.55 25.13 9.69
N PRO A 254 39.47 26.32 10.29
CA PRO A 254 39.79 27.57 9.60
C PRO A 254 41.30 27.72 9.45
N VAL A 255 41.76 28.32 8.34
CA VAL A 255 43.19 28.49 8.06
C VAL A 255 43.60 29.96 8.07
N ARG A 256 42.80 30.87 7.52
CA ARG A 256 43.10 32.30 7.36
C ARG A 256 42.10 33.21 8.06
N LEU A 257 41.05 32.67 8.60
CA LEU A 257 39.99 33.34 9.34
C LEU A 257 39.99 32.83 10.77
N ASP A 258 39.48 33.61 11.70
CA ASP A 258 39.09 33.07 13.01
C ASP A 258 37.85 32.18 12.87
N ARG A 259 37.64 31.31 13.83
CA ARG A 259 36.58 30.30 13.79
C ARG A 259 35.17 30.92 13.64
N ASP A 260 34.89 31.99 14.37
CA ASP A 260 33.56 32.64 14.36
C ASP A 260 33.30 33.32 13.03
N THR A 261 34.28 33.97 12.43
CA THR A 261 34.16 34.54 11.08
C THR A 261 33.98 33.45 10.03
N PHE A 262 34.73 32.36 10.11
CA PHE A 262 34.57 31.22 9.19
C PHE A 262 33.16 30.63 9.26
N ILE A 263 32.63 30.37 10.47
CA ILE A 263 31.26 29.87 10.67
C ILE A 263 30.24 30.87 10.14
N THR A 264 30.47 32.17 10.31
CA THR A 264 29.60 33.22 9.78
C THR A 264 29.54 33.17 8.25
N PHE A 265 30.68 33.04 7.56
CA PHE A 265 30.68 32.87 6.10
C PHE A 265 30.01 31.58 5.66
N ALA A 266 30.28 30.47 6.33
CA ALA A 266 29.68 29.18 6.05
C ALA A 266 28.14 29.23 6.20
N ALA A 267 27.66 29.86 7.27
CA ALA A 267 26.22 29.99 7.55
C ALA A 267 25.50 30.84 6.48
N HIS A 268 26.10 31.98 6.10
CA HIS A 268 25.54 32.82 5.04
C HIS A 268 25.57 32.12 3.68
N ALA A 269 26.62 31.32 3.39
CA ALA A 269 26.74 30.52 2.19
C ALA A 269 25.68 29.40 2.16
N ALA A 270 25.37 28.80 3.31
CA ALA A 270 24.39 27.72 3.43
C ALA A 270 22.92 28.18 3.44
N TYR A 271 22.64 29.46 3.69
CA TYR A 271 21.31 29.97 4.02
C TYR A 271 20.21 29.64 3.00
N TYR A 272 20.51 29.75 1.71
CA TYR A 272 19.57 29.46 0.63
C TYR A 272 19.75 28.05 0.01
N SER A 273 20.68 27.25 0.55
CA SER A 273 20.95 25.91 0.03
C SER A 273 19.99 24.89 0.64
N GLU A 274 19.49 23.97 -0.20
CA GLU A 274 18.71 22.81 0.23
C GLU A 274 19.59 21.56 0.47
N GLN A 275 20.92 21.71 0.40
CA GLN A 275 21.84 20.58 0.59
C GLN A 275 21.97 20.19 2.08
N SER A 276 22.36 18.93 2.33
CA SER A 276 22.38 18.35 3.69
C SER A 276 23.26 19.10 4.70
N PHE A 277 24.31 19.79 4.24
CA PHE A 277 25.17 20.58 5.13
C PHE A 277 24.51 21.86 5.66
N ALA A 278 23.49 22.37 4.97
CA ALA A 278 22.92 23.68 5.28
C ALA A 278 22.29 23.71 6.68
N GLN A 279 21.54 22.69 7.05
CA GLN A 279 20.94 22.59 8.38
C GLN A 279 22.00 22.47 9.47
N ALA A 280 23.03 21.63 9.27
CA ALA A 280 24.11 21.45 10.23
C ALA A 280 24.88 22.76 10.51
N VAL A 281 25.10 23.55 9.46
CA VAL A 281 25.78 24.83 9.58
C VAL A 281 24.88 25.89 10.21
N ALA A 282 23.59 25.88 9.91
CA ALA A 282 22.58 26.74 10.53
C ALA A 282 22.48 26.50 12.05
N ASP A 283 22.43 25.25 12.46
CA ASP A 283 22.34 24.84 13.87
C ASP A 283 23.61 25.24 14.65
N LEU A 284 24.79 25.12 14.00
CA LEU A 284 26.05 25.57 14.57
C LEU A 284 26.12 27.09 14.72
N TYR A 285 25.55 27.84 13.76
CA TYR A 285 25.63 29.30 13.76
C TYR A 285 24.77 29.94 14.84
N GLY A 286 23.52 29.55 14.96
CA GLY A 286 22.58 29.97 16.03
C GLY A 286 22.41 31.47 16.23
N LYS A 287 22.75 32.31 15.24
CA LYS A 287 22.67 33.78 15.29
C LYS A 287 21.82 34.32 14.15
N ASP A 288 21.45 35.61 14.25
CA ASP A 288 20.69 36.29 13.19
C ASP A 288 21.54 36.48 11.92
N TYR A 289 20.91 36.24 10.76
CA TYR A 289 21.53 36.38 9.45
C TYR A 289 21.47 37.81 8.93
N LYS A 290 22.55 38.30 8.35
CA LYS A 290 22.59 39.56 7.63
C LYS A 290 22.41 39.33 6.13
N LEU A 291 21.16 39.08 5.72
CA LEU A 291 20.81 38.66 4.37
C LEU A 291 21.16 39.72 3.30
N GLU A 292 21.20 40.99 3.68
CA GLU A 292 21.61 42.10 2.84
C GLU A 292 23.05 42.00 2.31
N LEU A 293 23.89 41.16 2.94
CA LEU A 293 25.27 40.90 2.51
C LEU A 293 25.37 39.83 1.43
N ILE A 294 24.29 39.02 1.21
CA ILE A 294 24.31 37.91 0.27
C ILE A 294 23.87 38.40 -1.11
N GLY A 295 24.71 38.13 -2.12
CA GLY A 295 24.40 38.40 -3.53
C GLY A 295 24.88 37.26 -4.44
N ASP A 296 24.42 37.25 -5.67
CA ASP A 296 24.84 36.33 -6.74
C ASP A 296 24.85 34.83 -6.33
N PHE A 297 23.84 34.40 -5.58
CA PHE A 297 23.75 33.04 -5.05
C PHE A 297 23.44 32.01 -6.15
N VAL A 298 24.28 30.98 -6.24
CA VAL A 298 24.13 29.83 -7.13
C VAL A 298 24.28 28.54 -6.33
N ASP A 299 23.26 27.70 -6.29
CA ASP A 299 23.34 26.35 -5.72
C ASP A 299 23.70 25.34 -6.81
N ILE A 300 24.87 24.66 -6.65
CA ILE A 300 25.35 23.63 -7.56
C ILE A 300 25.03 22.26 -6.93
N ALA A 301 23.96 21.68 -7.39
CA ALA A 301 23.39 20.47 -6.80
C ALA A 301 24.44 19.37 -6.57
N GLY A 302 24.54 18.89 -5.33
CA GLY A 302 25.45 17.82 -4.93
C GLY A 302 26.92 18.24 -4.78
N ALA A 303 27.32 19.47 -5.19
CA ALA A 303 28.67 19.97 -5.12
C ALA A 303 28.89 21.07 -4.07
N GLY A 304 27.95 22.02 -3.97
CA GLY A 304 28.08 23.16 -3.04
C GLY A 304 27.44 24.42 -3.57
N VAL A 305 27.87 25.57 -3.08
CA VAL A 305 27.31 26.88 -3.41
C VAL A 305 28.38 27.89 -3.79
N GLU A 306 28.03 28.82 -4.70
CA GLU A 306 28.79 30.00 -5.04
C GLU A 306 27.93 31.23 -4.81
N LEU A 307 28.50 32.27 -4.21
CA LEU A 307 27.79 33.50 -3.88
C LEU A 307 28.77 34.66 -3.63
N SER A 308 28.24 35.86 -3.49
CA SER A 308 29.01 37.00 -2.94
C SER A 308 28.52 37.33 -1.52
N ILE A 309 29.45 37.53 -0.59
CA ILE A 309 29.16 37.97 0.78
C ILE A 309 29.91 39.27 1.04
N GLY A 310 29.18 40.37 1.21
CA GLY A 310 29.76 41.67 1.38
C GLY A 310 30.67 42.11 0.22
N GLY A 311 30.37 41.66 -1.00
CA GLY A 311 31.16 41.93 -2.21
C GLY A 311 32.36 40.98 -2.42
N ALA A 312 32.66 40.09 -1.50
CA ALA A 312 33.68 39.06 -1.68
C ALA A 312 33.07 37.79 -2.29
N HIS A 313 33.65 37.25 -3.36
CA HIS A 313 33.22 36.00 -3.97
C HIS A 313 33.60 34.83 -3.06
N VAL A 314 32.57 34.02 -2.68
CA VAL A 314 32.71 32.87 -1.78
C VAL A 314 32.28 31.62 -2.53
N VAL A 315 33.09 30.58 -2.46
CA VAL A 315 32.75 29.23 -2.94
C VAL A 315 32.85 28.30 -1.74
N PHE A 316 31.74 27.58 -1.47
CA PHE A 316 31.68 26.67 -0.35
C PHE A 316 31.03 25.33 -0.79
N GLY A 317 31.79 24.24 -0.69
CA GLY A 317 31.31 22.95 -1.15
C GLY A 317 32.34 21.83 -1.10
N LYS A 318 31.98 20.70 -1.70
CA LYS A 318 32.81 19.50 -1.83
C LYS A 318 34.01 19.77 -2.76
N ARG A 319 35.05 18.94 -2.66
CA ARG A 319 36.25 19.04 -3.50
C ARG A 319 35.95 19.16 -5.01
N ILE A 320 34.92 18.46 -5.49
CA ILE A 320 34.52 18.49 -6.91
C ILE A 320 34.17 19.90 -7.41
N LEU A 321 33.71 20.80 -6.54
CA LEU A 321 33.40 22.19 -6.88
C LEU A 321 34.63 23.01 -7.22
N PHE A 322 35.80 22.53 -6.81
CA PHE A 322 37.10 23.17 -7.01
C PHE A 322 37.91 22.50 -8.12
N ALA A 323 37.29 21.79 -9.05
CA ALA A 323 37.94 21.12 -10.16
C ALA A 323 38.84 22.11 -10.93
N GLY A 324 40.12 21.73 -11.13
CA GLY A 324 41.13 22.60 -11.72
C GLY A 324 41.87 23.54 -10.73
N ARG A 325 41.49 23.53 -9.45
CA ARG A 325 42.15 24.25 -8.34
C ARG A 325 42.46 23.34 -7.15
N GLU A 326 42.47 22.04 -7.38
CA GLU A 326 42.60 21.00 -6.34
C GLU A 326 43.95 21.03 -5.63
N GLU A 327 45.01 21.49 -6.32
CA GLU A 327 46.35 21.64 -5.76
C GLU A 327 46.43 22.67 -4.61
N GLU A 328 45.47 23.60 -4.53
CA GLU A 328 45.38 24.59 -3.45
C GLU A 328 44.68 24.07 -2.19
N LEU A 329 43.98 22.92 -2.30
CA LEU A 329 43.22 22.31 -1.20
C LEU A 329 44.09 21.26 -0.47
N PRO A 330 44.05 21.21 0.87
CA PRO A 330 44.67 20.13 1.61
C PRO A 330 44.03 18.78 1.25
N PRO A 331 44.77 17.66 1.37
CA PRO A 331 44.15 16.32 1.21
C PRO A 331 43.01 16.14 2.20
N ASP A 332 42.02 15.32 1.82
CA ASP A 332 40.96 14.97 2.73
C ASP A 332 41.58 14.27 3.95
N SER A 333 41.29 14.75 5.15
CA SER A 333 41.75 14.07 6.36
C SER A 333 40.91 12.76 6.51
N ALA A 334 41.55 11.72 6.98
CA ALA A 334 40.90 10.49 7.37
C ALA A 334 40.03 10.73 8.63
N GLY A 335 38.96 11.50 8.48
CA GLY A 335 38.00 11.83 9.53
C GLY A 335 36.62 11.38 9.14
N THR A 336 35.80 11.11 10.14
CA THR A 336 34.38 10.76 9.93
C THR A 336 33.61 11.95 9.39
N GLY A 337 33.02 11.83 8.21
CA GLY A 337 32.09 12.81 7.64
C GLY A 337 32.49 13.40 6.27
N GLN A 338 31.52 14.06 5.64
CA GLN A 338 31.69 14.75 4.36
C GLN A 338 32.42 16.07 4.58
N VAL A 339 33.54 16.28 3.87
CA VAL A 339 34.34 17.51 3.97
C VAL A 339 33.86 18.55 2.95
N TYR A 340 33.65 19.77 3.44
CA TYR A 340 33.31 20.95 2.65
C TYR A 340 34.42 21.98 2.77
N TYR A 341 34.92 22.46 1.65
CA TYR A 341 35.99 23.45 1.55
C TYR A 341 35.40 24.82 1.29
N MET A 342 36.09 25.85 1.77
CA MET A 342 35.70 27.23 1.51
C MET A 342 36.87 28.05 0.93
N THR A 343 36.54 28.81 -0.11
CA THR A 343 37.41 29.85 -0.62
C THR A 343 36.71 31.19 -0.56
N VAL A 344 37.46 32.25 -0.23
CA VAL A 344 37.00 33.64 -0.24
C VAL A 344 37.96 34.44 -1.13
N ALA A 345 37.42 35.17 -2.11
CA ALA A 345 38.18 35.88 -3.13
C ALA A 345 39.27 35.00 -3.79
N GLY A 346 38.94 33.75 -4.08
CA GLY A 346 39.81 32.75 -4.71
C GLY A 346 40.91 32.17 -3.81
N LYS A 347 40.93 32.48 -2.50
CA LYS A 347 41.93 31.94 -1.57
C LYS A 347 41.28 30.96 -0.61
N TYR A 348 41.93 29.81 -0.41
CA TYR A 348 41.46 28.82 0.57
C TYR A 348 41.52 29.42 2.00
N VAL A 349 40.39 29.34 2.71
CA VAL A 349 40.23 29.92 4.05
C VAL A 349 39.90 28.88 5.12
N GLY A 350 39.62 27.63 4.75
CA GLY A 350 39.36 26.57 5.72
C GLY A 350 38.42 25.52 5.17
N ARG A 351 38.16 24.51 6.01
CA ARG A 351 37.20 23.42 5.73
C ARG A 351 36.34 23.14 6.93
N LEU A 352 35.24 22.49 6.67
CA LEU A 352 34.25 22.08 7.64
C LEU A 352 33.86 20.63 7.34
N SER A 353 33.79 19.78 8.36
CA SER A 353 33.37 18.40 8.24
C SER A 353 31.96 18.23 8.84
N VAL A 354 31.06 17.69 8.06
CA VAL A 354 29.69 17.37 8.47
C VAL A 354 29.53 15.85 8.51
N SER A 355 29.11 15.32 9.61
CA SER A 355 28.77 13.91 9.76
C SER A 355 27.32 13.77 10.15
N SER A 356 26.64 12.84 9.53
CA SER A 356 25.34 12.38 10.01
C SER A 356 25.61 11.17 10.90
N GLY A 357 25.13 11.19 12.14
CA GLY A 357 25.15 10.04 13.03
C GLY A 357 24.49 8.83 12.37
N MET A 358 24.77 7.64 12.85
CA MET A 358 24.06 6.45 12.41
C MET A 358 22.62 6.50 12.93
N ASN A 359 21.64 6.25 12.06
CA ASN A 359 20.24 6.12 12.46
C ASN A 359 20.09 4.85 13.32
N PRO A 360 19.76 4.97 14.62
CA PRO A 360 19.64 3.80 15.48
C PRO A 360 18.61 2.79 15.00
N ALA A 361 17.55 3.26 14.33
CA ALA A 361 16.51 2.41 13.76
C ALA A 361 17.03 1.51 12.62
N SER A 362 18.15 1.86 11.98
CA SER A 362 18.70 1.07 10.86
C SER A 362 19.79 0.06 11.27
N GLU A 363 20.19 0.01 12.54
CA GLU A 363 21.30 -0.84 13.04
C GLU A 363 21.17 -2.32 12.65
N ASN A 364 19.96 -2.87 12.74
CA ASN A 364 19.68 -4.27 12.45
C ASN A 364 19.00 -4.50 11.08
N LEU A 365 18.75 -3.45 10.32
CA LEU A 365 17.92 -3.47 9.11
C LEU A 365 18.38 -4.54 8.09
N VAL A 366 19.66 -4.57 7.77
CA VAL A 366 20.25 -5.49 6.77
C VAL A 366 20.12 -6.95 7.23
N ARG A 367 20.36 -7.22 8.52
CA ARG A 367 20.19 -8.56 9.10
C ARG A 367 18.73 -8.99 9.03
N ASP A 368 17.83 -8.11 9.41
CA ASP A 368 16.41 -8.42 9.48
C ASP A 368 15.80 -8.64 8.09
N PHE A 369 16.26 -7.93 7.04
CA PHE A 369 15.91 -8.24 5.65
C PHE A 369 16.42 -9.62 5.22
N ARG A 370 17.62 -10.01 5.67
CA ARG A 370 18.16 -11.35 5.39
C ARG A 370 17.37 -12.45 6.10
N ASP A 371 16.98 -12.21 7.35
CA ASP A 371 16.13 -13.15 8.12
C ASP A 371 14.75 -13.34 7.46
N GLU A 372 14.26 -12.30 6.75
CA GLU A 372 13.07 -12.40 5.91
C GLU A 372 13.32 -13.09 4.55
N GLY A 373 14.54 -13.56 4.27
CA GLY A 373 14.87 -14.34 3.09
C GLY A 373 15.31 -13.54 1.87
N VAL A 374 15.67 -12.25 2.03
CA VAL A 374 16.29 -11.46 0.96
C VAL A 374 17.79 -11.70 0.99
N GLU A 375 18.31 -12.41 0.01
CA GLU A 375 19.72 -12.81 -0.04
C GLU A 375 20.64 -11.73 -0.59
N LYS A 376 20.17 -10.97 -1.58
CA LYS A 376 20.94 -9.91 -2.24
C LYS A 376 20.64 -8.56 -1.63
N LEU A 377 21.54 -8.07 -0.77
CA LEU A 377 21.45 -6.80 -0.08
C LEU A 377 22.58 -5.90 -0.56
N VAL A 378 22.24 -4.83 -1.27
CA VAL A 378 23.20 -3.98 -1.98
C VAL A 378 23.20 -2.57 -1.40
N LEU A 379 24.37 -2.04 -1.11
CA LEU A 379 24.57 -0.67 -0.67
C LEU A 379 24.95 0.24 -1.85
N LEU A 380 24.23 1.33 -2.01
CA LEU A 380 24.62 2.44 -2.89
C LEU A 380 25.04 3.63 -2.05
N THR A 381 26.13 4.30 -2.44
CA THR A 381 26.61 5.49 -1.72
C THR A 381 27.40 6.44 -2.62
N GLU A 382 27.37 7.72 -2.30
CA GLU A 382 28.19 8.74 -2.94
C GLU A 382 29.59 8.85 -2.30
N GLU A 383 29.78 8.21 -1.15
CA GLU A 383 31.04 8.26 -0.38
C GLU A 383 32.19 7.49 -1.04
N GLY A 384 33.40 7.74 -0.54
CA GLY A 384 34.60 7.06 -0.97
C GLY A 384 34.56 5.54 -0.74
N ARG A 385 35.34 4.81 -1.56
CA ARG A 385 35.31 3.34 -1.55
C ARG A 385 35.80 2.74 -0.22
N GLU A 386 36.83 3.31 0.40
CA GLU A 386 37.45 2.75 1.61
C GLU A 386 36.45 2.78 2.80
N GLU A 387 35.87 3.94 3.07
CA GLU A 387 34.88 4.10 4.15
C GLU A 387 33.63 3.26 3.92
N SER A 388 33.16 3.24 2.67
CA SER A 388 31.97 2.48 2.29
C SER A 388 32.19 0.97 2.39
N THR A 389 33.42 0.48 2.16
CA THR A 389 33.74 -0.95 2.27
C THR A 389 33.68 -1.39 3.74
N VAL A 390 34.26 -0.62 4.65
CA VAL A 390 34.20 -0.93 6.09
C VAL A 390 32.75 -0.99 6.57
N PHE A 391 31.94 -0.01 6.21
CA PHE A 391 30.53 0.03 6.57
C PHE A 391 29.74 -1.15 5.96
N ALA A 392 29.98 -1.47 4.68
CA ALA A 392 29.30 -2.57 4.01
C ALA A 392 29.64 -3.93 4.61
N GLU A 393 30.90 -4.15 5.05
CA GLU A 393 31.33 -5.37 5.72
C GLU A 393 30.74 -5.48 7.12
N GLU A 394 30.74 -4.39 7.90
CA GLU A 394 30.16 -4.33 9.24
C GLU A 394 28.66 -4.66 9.21
N MET A 395 27.92 -4.05 8.30
CA MET A 395 26.48 -4.30 8.10
C MET A 395 26.20 -5.59 7.33
N ARG A 396 27.22 -6.27 6.81
CA ARG A 396 27.13 -7.51 6.04
C ARG A 396 26.32 -7.40 4.74
N PHE A 397 26.50 -6.34 3.99
CA PHE A 397 25.95 -6.23 2.64
C PHE A 397 26.57 -7.28 1.71
N THR A 398 25.81 -7.74 0.69
CA THR A 398 26.29 -8.69 -0.32
C THR A 398 26.92 -7.97 -1.52
N GLY A 399 26.64 -6.68 -1.71
CA GLY A 399 27.16 -5.85 -2.77
C GLY A 399 27.34 -4.42 -2.36
N LEU A 400 28.33 -3.73 -2.96
CA LEU A 400 28.63 -2.33 -2.71
C LEU A 400 28.92 -1.61 -4.02
N PHE A 401 28.24 -0.50 -4.24
CA PHE A 401 28.55 0.48 -5.27
C PHE A 401 28.82 1.85 -4.58
N SER A 402 30.06 2.26 -4.61
CA SER A 402 30.54 3.53 -4.02
C SER A 402 30.77 4.58 -5.09
N GLN A 403 30.86 5.85 -4.69
CA GLN A 403 31.08 7.01 -5.57
C GLN A 403 29.99 7.13 -6.67
N CYS A 404 28.76 6.72 -6.35
CA CYS A 404 27.64 6.78 -7.27
C CYS A 404 26.91 8.12 -7.14
N ASP A 405 26.92 8.92 -8.18
CA ASP A 405 25.99 10.02 -8.34
C ASP A 405 24.56 9.50 -8.61
N THR A 406 23.57 10.39 -8.65
CA THR A 406 22.17 10.00 -8.89
C THR A 406 21.99 9.23 -10.19
N ALA A 407 22.71 9.60 -11.26
CA ALA A 407 22.60 8.91 -12.57
C ALA A 407 23.19 7.50 -12.51
N ALA A 408 24.34 7.34 -11.83
CA ALA A 408 24.95 6.02 -11.62
C ALA A 408 24.08 5.12 -10.73
N LYS A 409 23.45 5.67 -9.67
CA LYS A 409 22.48 4.93 -8.83
C LYS A 409 21.34 4.38 -9.66
N LEU A 410 20.68 5.22 -10.49
CA LEU A 410 19.57 4.81 -11.35
C LEU A 410 20.00 3.74 -12.37
N LYS A 411 21.20 3.87 -12.95
CA LYS A 411 21.76 2.87 -13.84
C LYS A 411 21.98 1.54 -13.12
N CYS A 412 22.58 1.55 -11.94
CA CYS A 412 22.78 0.34 -11.13
C CYS A 412 21.46 -0.38 -10.82
N ILE A 413 20.40 0.36 -10.49
CA ILE A 413 19.07 -0.21 -10.22
C ILE A 413 18.51 -0.86 -11.48
N ARG A 414 18.58 -0.19 -12.63
CA ARG A 414 18.15 -0.73 -13.94
C ARG A 414 18.90 -2.01 -14.31
N ASP A 415 20.23 -2.01 -14.14
CA ASP A 415 21.07 -3.16 -14.45
C ASP A 415 20.73 -4.34 -13.53
N MET A 416 20.53 -4.10 -12.23
CA MET A 416 20.07 -5.13 -11.28
C MET A 416 18.69 -5.66 -11.63
N ARG A 417 17.74 -4.77 -11.98
CA ARG A 417 16.38 -5.19 -12.39
C ARG A 417 16.41 -6.08 -13.62
N SER A 418 17.25 -5.76 -14.61
CA SER A 418 17.39 -6.56 -15.83
C SER A 418 18.05 -7.92 -15.61
N ALA A 419 18.87 -8.04 -14.56
CA ALA A 419 19.62 -9.25 -14.23
C ALA A 419 18.90 -10.16 -13.22
N THR A 420 17.79 -9.72 -12.66
CA THR A 420 17.07 -10.41 -11.57
C THR A 420 15.71 -10.89 -12.06
N SER A 421 15.34 -12.12 -11.70
CA SER A 421 14.03 -12.70 -12.02
C SER A 421 12.94 -12.31 -11.00
N GLY A 422 13.32 -12.14 -9.76
CA GLY A 422 12.45 -11.61 -8.71
C GLY A 422 12.38 -10.09 -8.72
N ASN A 423 11.78 -9.51 -7.69
CA ASN A 423 11.59 -8.07 -7.59
C ASN A 423 12.81 -7.38 -6.96
N VAL A 424 13.10 -6.19 -7.48
CA VAL A 424 14.12 -5.26 -6.95
C VAL A 424 13.42 -4.16 -6.17
N VAL A 425 13.82 -3.97 -4.93
CA VAL A 425 13.32 -2.91 -4.04
C VAL A 425 14.41 -1.88 -3.83
N TYR A 426 14.10 -0.61 -4.01
CA TYR A 426 15.02 0.49 -3.74
C TYR A 426 14.58 1.31 -2.54
N ILE A 427 15.45 1.43 -1.54
CA ILE A 427 15.19 2.13 -0.27
C ILE A 427 16.11 3.35 -0.20
N TYR A 428 15.50 4.54 -0.18
CA TYR A 428 16.23 5.81 -0.23
C TYR A 428 15.54 6.90 0.61
N ALA A 429 16.26 7.94 0.95
CA ALA A 429 15.72 9.10 1.66
C ALA A 429 15.66 10.35 0.77
N ASN A 430 16.74 10.67 0.09
CA ASN A 430 16.92 11.92 -0.65
C ASN A 430 17.33 11.69 -2.11
N GLY A 431 17.22 12.73 -2.95
CA GLY A 431 17.88 12.81 -4.25
C GLY A 431 17.10 12.29 -5.46
N VAL A 432 16.02 11.50 -5.29
CA VAL A 432 15.27 10.96 -6.41
C VAL A 432 13.90 11.64 -6.53
N GLN A 433 13.72 12.40 -7.63
CA GLN A 433 12.47 13.10 -7.95
C GLN A 433 11.74 12.46 -9.15
N MET A 434 11.90 11.16 -9.36
CA MET A 434 11.25 10.38 -10.41
C MET A 434 11.10 8.93 -9.93
N HIS A 435 10.17 8.19 -10.54
CA HIS A 435 10.13 6.73 -10.35
C HIS A 435 11.41 6.12 -10.90
N THR A 436 11.96 5.15 -10.16
CA THR A 436 13.12 4.40 -10.61
C THR A 436 12.69 3.20 -11.46
N ASP A 437 13.65 2.42 -11.97
CA ASP A 437 13.36 1.14 -12.64
C ASP A 437 13.24 -0.02 -11.64
N ALA A 438 13.19 0.25 -10.32
CA ALA A 438 12.87 -0.75 -9.31
C ALA A 438 11.39 -1.15 -9.37
N ASP A 439 11.06 -2.35 -8.90
CA ASP A 439 9.67 -2.80 -8.79
C ASP A 439 8.93 -2.11 -7.66
N VAL A 440 9.66 -1.71 -6.60
CA VAL A 440 9.14 -0.96 -5.46
C VAL A 440 10.13 0.11 -5.04
N ASP A 441 9.66 1.35 -5.02
CA ASP A 441 10.38 2.52 -4.51
C ASP A 441 9.94 2.84 -3.08
N ILE A 442 10.82 2.64 -2.10
CA ILE A 442 10.57 2.93 -0.68
C ILE A 442 11.33 4.19 -0.28
N ARG A 443 10.62 5.21 0.14
CA ARG A 443 11.23 6.45 0.62
C ARG A 443 11.17 6.54 2.14
N VAL A 444 12.32 6.78 2.74
CA VAL A 444 12.50 7.14 4.14
C VAL A 444 12.46 8.65 4.25
N SER A 445 11.51 9.18 5.00
CA SER A 445 11.21 10.60 5.20
C SER A 445 10.44 11.33 4.09
N GLY A 446 9.53 12.18 4.51
CA GLY A 446 8.80 13.15 3.68
C GLY A 446 7.81 12.54 2.67
N ARG A 447 6.90 13.38 2.17
CA ARG A 447 5.98 13.01 1.09
C ARG A 447 6.71 12.99 -0.25
N SER A 448 6.46 12.00 -1.07
CA SER A 448 6.89 11.96 -2.47
C SER A 448 5.81 11.32 -3.32
N LYS A 449 5.46 11.96 -4.41
CA LYS A 449 4.58 11.39 -5.43
C LYS A 449 5.23 10.29 -6.29
N TYR A 450 6.51 10.03 -6.07
CA TYR A 450 7.31 9.07 -6.83
C TYR A 450 7.67 7.83 -6.02
N ALA A 451 7.35 7.79 -4.73
CA ALA A 451 7.56 6.61 -3.91
C ALA A 451 6.27 5.78 -3.85
N ASP A 452 6.41 4.47 -3.83
CA ASP A 452 5.32 3.52 -3.68
C ASP A 452 4.98 3.26 -2.22
N ILE A 453 6.01 3.33 -1.37
CA ILE A 453 5.92 3.15 0.08
C ILE A 453 6.69 4.27 0.76
N LEU A 454 6.05 4.88 1.75
CA LEU A 454 6.64 5.92 2.59
C LEU A 454 6.88 5.36 3.99
N VAL A 455 8.05 5.63 4.54
CA VAL A 455 8.45 5.20 5.88
C VAL A 455 8.97 6.40 6.66
N LEU A 456 8.56 6.54 7.90
CA LEU A 456 9.10 7.55 8.78
C LEU A 456 10.49 7.12 9.28
N PRO A 457 11.47 8.02 9.41
CA PRO A 457 12.85 7.67 9.77
C PRO A 457 12.98 6.88 11.07
N GLU A 458 12.12 7.17 12.05
CA GLU A 458 12.08 6.47 13.33
C GLU A 458 11.49 5.04 13.26
N TYR A 459 10.93 4.62 12.11
CA TYR A 459 10.32 3.30 11.88
C TYR A 459 10.98 2.52 10.75
N VAL A 460 12.20 2.86 10.39
CA VAL A 460 12.97 2.13 9.37
C VAL A 460 13.21 0.68 9.78
N ASP A 461 13.35 0.40 11.09
CA ASP A 461 13.44 -0.94 11.68
C ASP A 461 12.20 -1.80 11.45
N GLU A 462 11.05 -1.21 11.14
CA GLU A 462 9.82 -1.92 10.84
C GLU A 462 9.68 -2.34 9.36
N LEU A 463 10.56 -1.89 8.46
CA LEU A 463 10.52 -2.28 7.03
C LEU A 463 10.54 -3.80 6.79
N PRO A 464 11.35 -4.61 7.52
CA PRO A 464 11.30 -6.07 7.38
C PRO A 464 9.94 -6.65 7.75
N SER A 465 9.20 -6.00 8.66
CA SER A 465 7.85 -6.42 9.01
C SER A 465 6.83 -6.16 7.91
N ALA A 466 7.04 -5.14 7.08
CA ALA A 466 6.22 -4.92 5.88
C ALA A 466 6.44 -6.03 4.85
N LEU A 467 7.68 -6.50 4.66
CA LEU A 467 8.00 -7.63 3.81
C LEU A 467 7.32 -8.92 4.31
N GLU A 468 7.36 -9.19 5.61
CA GLU A 468 6.62 -10.30 6.22
C GLU A 468 5.11 -10.17 6.00
N THR A 469 4.55 -8.97 6.22
CA THR A 469 3.12 -8.69 5.98
C THR A 469 2.74 -8.93 4.51
N ALA A 470 3.57 -8.50 3.57
CA ALA A 470 3.38 -8.72 2.14
C ALA A 470 3.32 -10.22 1.78
N LYS A 471 4.24 -11.04 2.31
CA LYS A 471 4.24 -12.50 2.13
C LYS A 471 2.97 -13.15 2.69
N ARG A 472 2.50 -12.67 3.83
CA ARG A 472 1.26 -13.14 4.45
C ARG A 472 0.03 -12.76 3.64
N ILE A 473 -0.04 -11.52 3.13
CA ILE A 473 -1.11 -11.10 2.22
C ILE A 473 -1.21 -12.09 1.05
N LYS A 474 -0.08 -12.40 0.40
CA LYS A 474 -0.03 -13.34 -0.72
C LYS A 474 -0.53 -14.73 -0.33
N SER A 475 -0.07 -15.28 0.79
CA SER A 475 -0.46 -16.61 1.28
C SER A 475 -1.93 -16.66 1.67
N ILE A 476 -2.42 -15.69 2.45
CA ILE A 476 -3.80 -15.64 2.93
C ILE A 476 -4.77 -15.39 1.76
N SER A 477 -4.41 -14.54 0.80
CA SER A 477 -5.19 -14.32 -0.43
C SER A 477 -5.36 -15.62 -1.21
N ALA A 478 -4.30 -16.41 -1.38
CA ALA A 478 -4.36 -17.71 -2.05
C ALA A 478 -5.26 -18.70 -1.30
N ILE A 479 -5.15 -18.78 0.03
CA ILE A 479 -5.99 -19.65 0.87
C ILE A 479 -7.45 -19.23 0.79
N ASN A 480 -7.74 -17.94 0.90
CA ASN A 480 -9.12 -17.42 0.83
C ASN A 480 -9.74 -17.68 -0.54
N ALA A 481 -8.98 -17.48 -1.61
CA ALA A 481 -9.42 -17.81 -2.96
C ALA A 481 -9.73 -19.31 -3.10
N LEU A 482 -8.84 -20.18 -2.62
CA LEU A 482 -9.04 -21.63 -2.65
C LEU A 482 -10.30 -22.06 -1.91
N ILE A 483 -10.52 -21.55 -0.69
CA ILE A 483 -11.72 -21.83 0.10
C ILE A 483 -12.97 -21.37 -0.66
N THR A 484 -12.96 -20.15 -1.19
CA THR A 484 -14.10 -19.60 -1.92
C THR A 484 -14.43 -20.41 -3.17
N PHE A 485 -13.42 -20.78 -3.97
CA PHE A 485 -13.64 -21.62 -5.16
C PHE A 485 -14.08 -23.04 -4.79
N ALA A 486 -13.57 -23.63 -3.71
CA ALA A 486 -13.99 -24.94 -3.23
C ALA A 486 -15.49 -24.93 -2.82
N VAL A 487 -15.92 -23.91 -2.06
CA VAL A 487 -17.33 -23.75 -1.70
C VAL A 487 -18.21 -23.62 -2.95
N LYS A 488 -17.78 -22.80 -3.93
CA LYS A 488 -18.51 -22.65 -5.21
C LYS A 488 -18.64 -23.98 -5.95
N ALA A 489 -17.58 -24.79 -6.02
CA ALA A 489 -17.60 -26.10 -6.66
C ALA A 489 -18.58 -27.06 -5.96
N VAL A 490 -18.60 -27.07 -4.62
CA VAL A 490 -19.56 -27.87 -3.83
C VAL A 490 -20.98 -27.42 -4.11
N VAL A 491 -21.28 -26.12 -4.07
CA VAL A 491 -22.63 -25.59 -4.28
C VAL A 491 -23.10 -25.85 -5.71
N ILE A 492 -22.24 -25.72 -6.73
CA ILE A 492 -22.56 -26.09 -8.12
C ILE A 492 -22.93 -27.57 -8.21
N THR A 493 -22.18 -28.45 -7.55
CA THR A 493 -22.46 -29.89 -7.53
C THR A 493 -23.83 -30.19 -6.88
N LEU A 494 -24.14 -29.53 -5.76
CA LEU A 494 -25.45 -29.64 -5.09
C LEU A 494 -26.58 -29.06 -5.95
N ALA A 495 -26.34 -27.99 -6.71
CA ALA A 495 -27.32 -27.41 -7.63
C ALA A 495 -27.64 -28.36 -8.79
N LEU A 496 -26.61 -28.98 -9.39
CA LEU A 496 -26.79 -29.97 -10.47
C LEU A 496 -27.62 -31.19 -10.01
N THR A 497 -27.37 -31.67 -8.80
CA THR A 497 -28.10 -32.81 -8.22
C THR A 497 -29.49 -32.42 -7.70
N GLY A 498 -29.76 -31.12 -7.53
CA GLY A 498 -31.05 -30.60 -7.06
C GLY A 498 -31.19 -30.50 -5.55
N TYR A 499 -30.10 -30.65 -4.80
CA TYR A 499 -30.10 -30.50 -3.33
C TYR A 499 -29.80 -29.05 -2.88
N CYS A 500 -29.60 -28.11 -3.79
CA CYS A 500 -29.37 -26.71 -3.48
C CYS A 500 -30.46 -25.83 -4.10
N ASN A 501 -30.95 -24.88 -3.31
CA ASN A 501 -31.89 -23.85 -3.73
C ASN A 501 -31.21 -22.45 -3.63
N LEU A 502 -31.92 -21.40 -4.10
CA LEU A 502 -31.36 -20.04 -4.23
C LEU A 502 -30.86 -19.49 -2.89
N TRP A 503 -31.63 -19.62 -1.82
CA TRP A 503 -31.25 -19.06 -0.51
C TRP A 503 -30.06 -19.82 0.13
N LEU A 504 -29.99 -21.16 -0.04
CA LEU A 504 -28.90 -21.98 0.49
C LEU A 504 -27.59 -21.67 -0.24
N ALA A 505 -27.65 -21.46 -1.55
CA ALA A 505 -26.50 -21.07 -2.36
C ALA A 505 -25.88 -19.75 -1.86
N VAL A 506 -26.72 -18.73 -1.64
CA VAL A 506 -26.27 -17.44 -1.11
C VAL A 506 -25.76 -17.56 0.32
N LEU A 507 -26.41 -18.34 1.16
CA LEU A 507 -25.98 -18.55 2.54
C LEU A 507 -24.56 -19.14 2.59
N LEU A 508 -24.29 -20.16 1.78
CA LEU A 508 -22.96 -20.79 1.72
C LEU A 508 -21.90 -19.87 1.11
N ASP A 509 -22.22 -19.12 0.04
CA ASP A 509 -21.31 -18.15 -0.58
C ASP A 509 -20.99 -16.98 0.37
N SER A 510 -22.02 -16.45 1.06
CA SER A 510 -21.84 -15.41 2.08
C SER A 510 -21.06 -15.90 3.29
N ALA A 511 -21.29 -17.13 3.74
CA ALA A 511 -20.54 -17.73 4.83
C ALA A 511 -19.06 -17.89 4.47
N ALA A 512 -18.76 -18.29 3.22
CA ALA A 512 -17.38 -18.35 2.73
C ALA A 512 -16.71 -16.96 2.71
N ALA A 513 -17.42 -15.92 2.26
CA ALA A 513 -16.92 -14.55 2.26
C ALA A 513 -16.64 -14.06 3.69
N VAL A 514 -17.56 -14.29 4.62
CA VAL A 514 -17.37 -13.93 6.05
C VAL A 514 -16.20 -14.68 6.66
N ALA A 515 -16.06 -15.98 6.40
CA ALA A 515 -14.92 -16.77 6.88
C ALA A 515 -13.58 -16.25 6.32
N ALA A 516 -13.55 -15.84 5.05
CA ALA A 516 -12.38 -15.23 4.42
C ALA A 516 -12.00 -13.89 5.07
N VAL A 517 -12.98 -13.05 5.44
CA VAL A 517 -12.75 -11.80 6.17
C VAL A 517 -12.16 -12.07 7.56
N PHE A 518 -12.69 -13.04 8.30
CA PHE A 518 -12.11 -13.43 9.60
C PHE A 518 -10.69 -14.01 9.44
N ASN A 519 -10.41 -14.74 8.36
CA ASN A 519 -9.06 -15.23 8.10
C ASN A 519 -8.08 -14.09 7.78
N SER A 520 -8.58 -12.98 7.22
CA SER A 520 -7.77 -11.79 6.91
C SER A 520 -7.21 -11.10 8.16
N ASP A 521 -7.85 -11.25 9.33
CA ASP A 521 -7.36 -10.73 10.61
C ASP A 521 -5.96 -11.29 10.97
N LYS A 522 -5.64 -12.49 10.51
CA LYS A 522 -4.32 -13.11 10.72
C LYS A 522 -3.17 -12.34 10.07
N VAL A 523 -3.44 -11.45 9.12
CA VAL A 523 -2.41 -10.57 8.54
C VAL A 523 -1.87 -9.63 9.61
N SER A 524 -2.72 -9.12 10.48
CA SER A 524 -2.35 -8.17 11.55
C SER A 524 -1.94 -8.86 12.86
N ALA A 525 -2.57 -9.98 13.22
CA ALA A 525 -2.42 -10.60 14.55
C ALA A 525 -1.01 -11.13 14.85
N GLU A 526 -0.30 -11.68 13.84
CA GLU A 526 1.02 -12.27 14.05
C GLU A 526 2.17 -11.27 14.06
N SER A 527 1.99 -10.07 13.49
CA SER A 527 3.00 -9.02 13.60
C SER A 527 3.19 -8.51 15.03
N HIS A 528 2.15 -8.60 15.87
CA HIS A 528 2.25 -8.27 17.31
C HIS A 528 3.09 -9.26 18.12
N ALA A 529 3.15 -10.53 17.73
CA ALA A 529 3.92 -11.55 18.42
C ALA A 529 5.45 -11.34 18.30
N ARG A 530 5.94 -10.77 17.19
CA ARG A 530 7.37 -10.45 17.01
C ARG A 530 7.82 -9.25 17.83
N VAL A 531 7.00 -8.21 17.91
CA VAL A 531 7.29 -7.03 18.75
C VAL A 531 7.49 -7.44 20.21
N TYR A 532 6.75 -8.44 20.68
CA TYR A 532 6.90 -8.96 22.07
C TYR A 532 8.18 -9.76 22.25
N LYS A 533 8.68 -10.47 21.23
CA LYS A 533 9.96 -11.22 21.28
C LYS A 533 11.19 -10.30 21.19
N ARG A 534 11.10 -9.16 20.49
CA ARG A 534 12.19 -8.17 20.40
C ARG A 534 12.38 -7.35 21.68
N LYS A 535 11.32 -7.18 22.49
CA LYS A 535 11.37 -6.42 23.75
C LYS A 535 11.77 -7.27 24.96
N LYS A 536 11.93 -8.59 24.80
CA LYS A 536 12.54 -9.51 25.77
C LYS A 536 13.98 -9.86 25.38
#